data_9407b08f4005a6a3bb70175c9c91c8a4
#
_entry.id   9407b08f4005a6a3bb70175c9c91c8a4
#
_cell.length_a   1.000
_cell.length_b   1.000
_cell.length_c   1.000
_cell.angle_alpha   90.00
_cell.angle_beta   90.00
_cell.angle_gamma   90.00
#
_symmetry.space_group_name_H-M   'P 1'
#
loop_
_entity.id
_entity.type
_entity.pdbx_description
1 polymer ?
#
loop_
_entity_poly.entity_id
_entity_poly.type
_entity_poly.pdbx_seq_one_letter_code
_entity_poly.pdbx_strand_id
1 'polypeptide(L)'
;MLEFFEKNDPKYHRDFVVPNIKEDYHYIRTGIRANEETIKKYIVFLKELGGEYTWEHIRIAKSQLQVEEDGIKVKDDNNICLGNIVLAISLLFILAGGILFLYNLIWCENESTRDILTTVLSLIVPVLIGYFLMMSVRPILVAERMEEDLKKKCNNNAE
;
A
#
# COMPACT_ATOMS: atom_id res chain seq x y z
N MET A 1 27.37 24.76 -2.52
CA MET A 1 26.13 25.52 -2.32
C MET A 1 25.66 25.48 -0.87
N LEU A 2 25.59 24.31 -0.22
CA LEU A 2 25.18 24.19 1.21
C LEU A 2 26.07 24.97 2.15
N GLU A 3 27.40 24.86 2.02
CA GLU A 3 28.38 25.63 2.81
C GLU A 3 28.23 27.15 2.65
N PHE A 4 27.77 27.62 1.49
CA PHE A 4 27.53 29.04 1.24
C PHE A 4 26.40 29.58 2.13
N PHE A 5 25.29 28.85 2.24
CA PHE A 5 24.15 29.25 3.08
C PHE A 5 24.47 29.13 4.57
N GLU A 6 25.21 28.09 4.98
CA GLU A 6 25.64 27.89 6.36
C GLU A 6 26.47 29.08 6.84
N LYS A 7 27.37 29.59 5.98
CA LYS A 7 28.28 30.68 6.33
C LYS A 7 27.64 32.08 6.23
N ASN A 8 26.78 32.30 5.22
CA ASN A 8 26.26 33.66 4.94
C ASN A 8 24.87 33.92 5.55
N ASP A 9 24.06 32.85 5.76
CA ASP A 9 22.77 32.96 6.43
C ASP A 9 22.49 31.70 7.26
N PRO A 10 23.10 31.60 8.44
CA PRO A 10 22.99 30.43 9.29
C PRO A 10 21.55 30.17 9.80
N LYS A 11 20.74 31.23 9.90
CA LYS A 11 19.34 31.08 10.29
C LYS A 11 18.51 30.45 9.17
N TYR A 12 18.66 30.92 7.95
CA TYR A 12 17.99 30.35 6.78
C TYR A 12 18.45 28.89 6.55
N HIS A 13 19.74 28.62 6.67
CA HIS A 13 20.26 27.26 6.57
C HIS A 13 19.62 26.30 7.58
N ARG A 14 19.56 26.70 8.86
CA ARG A 14 19.00 25.86 9.92
C ARG A 14 17.49 25.70 9.80
N ASP A 15 16.77 26.79 9.49
CA ASP A 15 15.31 26.81 9.59
C ASP A 15 14.63 26.30 8.30
N PHE A 16 15.31 26.37 7.15
CA PHE A 16 14.76 25.96 5.85
C PHE A 16 15.55 24.89 5.13
N VAL A 17 16.88 25.01 5.06
CA VAL A 17 17.70 24.08 4.26
C VAL A 17 17.82 22.72 4.93
N VAL A 18 18.15 22.68 6.20
CA VAL A 18 18.33 21.42 6.95
C VAL A 18 17.03 20.59 7.03
N PRO A 19 15.86 21.15 7.36
CA PRO A 19 14.61 20.41 7.35
C PRO A 19 14.28 19.83 5.96
N ASN A 20 14.39 20.62 4.91
CA ASN A 20 14.11 20.14 3.54
C ASN A 20 15.04 19.00 3.12
N ILE A 21 16.32 19.08 3.45
CA ILE A 21 17.26 17.98 3.18
C ILE A 21 16.87 16.71 3.92
N LYS A 22 16.47 16.81 5.19
CA LYS A 22 16.00 15.66 5.97
C LYS A 22 14.75 15.03 5.37
N GLU A 23 13.78 15.86 4.95
CA GLU A 23 12.56 15.40 4.30
C GLU A 23 12.84 14.71 2.97
N ASP A 24 13.71 15.31 2.13
CA ASP A 24 14.11 14.74 0.85
C ASP A 24 14.88 13.42 1.03
N TYR A 25 15.80 13.37 2.00
CA TYR A 25 16.51 12.14 2.33
C TYR A 25 15.55 11.04 2.80
N HIS A 26 14.60 11.39 3.66
CA HIS A 26 13.55 10.46 4.10
C HIS A 26 12.73 9.97 2.91
N TYR A 27 12.30 10.87 2.03
CA TYR A 27 11.54 10.52 0.83
C TYR A 27 12.31 9.57 -0.09
N ILE A 28 13.59 9.85 -0.36
CA ILE A 28 14.43 8.99 -1.21
C ILE A 28 14.54 7.58 -0.62
N ARG A 29 14.68 7.48 0.69
CA ARG A 29 14.87 6.19 1.38
C ARG A 29 13.57 5.40 1.56
N THR A 30 12.46 6.05 1.82
CA THR A 30 11.20 5.39 2.21
C THR A 30 10.09 5.49 1.16
N GLY A 31 10.21 6.44 0.22
CA GLY A 31 9.15 6.77 -0.74
C GLY A 31 7.98 7.54 -0.11
N ILE A 32 8.12 8.00 1.15
CA ILE A 32 7.08 8.71 1.89
C ILE A 32 7.49 10.16 2.07
N ARG A 33 6.77 11.08 1.43
CA ARG A 33 6.95 12.52 1.66
C ARG A 33 6.19 12.92 2.92
N ALA A 34 6.91 13.44 3.92
CA ALA A 34 6.37 13.87 5.19
C ALA A 34 7.30 14.91 5.82
N ASN A 35 6.76 15.81 6.63
CA ASN A 35 7.54 16.76 7.40
C ASN A 35 8.24 16.08 8.60
N GLU A 36 9.20 16.73 9.23
CA GLU A 36 10.02 16.17 10.32
C GLU A 36 9.15 15.63 11.48
N GLU A 37 8.08 16.32 11.84
CA GLU A 37 7.15 15.90 12.90
C GLU A 37 6.43 14.59 12.53
N THR A 38 5.88 14.53 11.33
CA THR A 38 5.20 13.33 10.82
C THR A 38 6.16 12.15 10.68
N ILE A 39 7.41 12.40 10.27
CA ILE A 39 8.45 11.35 10.22
C ILE A 39 8.67 10.75 11.61
N LYS A 40 8.75 11.57 12.66
CA LYS A 40 8.90 11.11 14.04
C LYS A 40 7.70 10.25 14.46
N LYS A 41 6.48 10.65 14.13
CA LYS A 41 5.26 9.87 14.41
C LYS A 41 5.30 8.51 13.69
N TYR A 42 5.71 8.44 12.43
CA TYR A 42 5.88 7.17 11.73
C TYR A 42 6.94 6.26 12.35
N ILE A 43 8.05 6.82 12.85
CA ILE A 43 9.09 6.04 13.54
C ILE A 43 8.55 5.44 14.83
N VAL A 44 7.80 6.21 15.61
CA VAL A 44 7.15 5.73 16.85
C VAL A 44 6.16 4.61 16.52
N PHE A 45 5.29 4.84 15.55
CA PHE A 45 4.31 3.87 15.09
C PHE A 45 4.94 2.54 14.64
N LEU A 46 6.03 2.59 13.87
CA LEU A 46 6.77 1.38 13.48
C LEU A 46 7.38 0.63 14.68
N LYS A 47 7.83 1.36 15.69
CA LYS A 47 8.35 0.74 16.94
C LYS A 47 7.25 0.05 17.72
N GLU A 48 6.07 0.65 17.81
CA GLU A 48 4.88 0.06 18.44
C GLU A 48 4.44 -1.22 17.74
N LEU A 49 4.55 -1.27 16.41
CA LEU A 49 4.30 -2.47 15.61
C LEU A 49 5.36 -3.58 15.81
N GLY A 50 6.49 -3.30 16.49
CA GLY A 50 7.44 -4.30 16.96
C GLY A 50 8.38 -4.89 15.93
N GLY A 51 8.66 -4.19 14.83
CA GLY A 51 9.71 -4.55 13.87
C GLY A 51 9.31 -5.56 12.79
N GLU A 52 8.09 -6.08 12.79
CA GLU A 52 7.57 -6.94 11.71
C GLU A 52 7.24 -6.15 10.45
N TYR A 53 7.00 -4.85 10.62
CA TYR A 53 6.63 -3.94 9.56
C TYR A 53 7.80 -3.06 9.13
N THR A 54 7.85 -2.76 7.83
CA THR A 54 8.86 -1.93 7.20
C THR A 54 8.25 -0.64 6.64
N TRP A 55 9.10 0.28 6.22
CA TRP A 55 8.67 1.49 5.51
C TRP A 55 7.84 1.21 4.24
N GLU A 56 8.06 0.06 3.62
CA GLU A 56 7.26 -0.36 2.46
C GLU A 56 5.81 -0.62 2.85
N HIS A 57 5.58 -1.28 3.97
CA HIS A 57 4.22 -1.52 4.49
C HIS A 57 3.52 -0.20 4.82
N ILE A 58 4.23 0.75 5.48
CA ILE A 58 3.70 2.09 5.74
C ILE A 58 3.35 2.81 4.43
N ARG A 59 4.21 2.74 3.43
CA ARG A 59 3.97 3.34 2.11
C ARG A 59 2.71 2.78 1.46
N ILE A 60 2.51 1.48 1.52
CA ILE A 60 1.33 0.81 0.97
C ILE A 60 0.08 1.24 1.74
N ALA A 61 0.12 1.21 3.07
CA ALA A 61 -1.01 1.54 3.94
C ALA A 61 -1.28 3.05 4.06
N LYS A 62 -0.43 3.93 3.52
CA LYS A 62 -0.45 5.39 3.74
C LYS A 62 -1.82 6.03 3.52
N SER A 63 -2.57 5.58 2.52
CA SER A 63 -3.92 6.10 2.23
C SER A 63 -4.94 5.80 3.33
N GLN A 64 -4.69 4.76 4.14
CA GLN A 64 -5.51 4.31 5.24
C GLN A 64 -4.99 4.77 6.61
N LEU A 65 -3.83 5.43 6.65
CA LEU A 65 -3.25 5.96 7.87
C LEU A 65 -3.59 7.44 8.01
N GLN A 66 -4.05 7.83 9.19
CA GLN A 66 -4.32 9.21 9.58
C GLN A 66 -3.29 9.66 10.62
N VAL A 67 -2.68 10.82 10.34
CA VAL A 67 -1.75 11.45 11.27
C VAL A 67 -2.57 12.34 12.21
N GLU A 68 -2.60 11.99 13.50
CA GLU A 68 -3.22 12.78 14.55
C GLU A 68 -2.15 13.50 15.39
N GLU A 69 -2.59 14.37 16.31
CA GLU A 69 -1.66 15.05 17.23
C GLU A 69 -0.88 14.06 18.09
N ASP A 70 -1.55 13.03 18.59
CA ASP A 70 -1.01 12.02 19.49
C ASP A 70 -0.23 10.90 18.79
N GLY A 71 -0.31 10.78 17.46
CA GLY A 71 0.36 9.68 16.74
C GLY A 71 -0.25 9.37 15.37
N ILE A 72 -0.17 8.10 15.00
CA ILE A 72 -0.76 7.59 13.76
C ILE A 72 -1.81 6.56 14.11
N LYS A 73 -2.98 6.72 13.52
CA LYS A 73 -4.08 5.76 13.63
C LYS A 73 -4.48 5.23 12.26
N VAL A 74 -5.01 4.03 12.24
CA VAL A 74 -5.70 3.49 11.06
C VAL A 74 -7.08 4.14 11.00
N LYS A 75 -7.49 4.59 9.83
CA LYS A 75 -8.83 5.18 9.63
C LYS A 75 -9.90 4.15 9.95
N ASP A 76 -10.80 4.51 10.86
CA ASP A 76 -12.01 3.75 11.20
C ASP A 76 -13.03 3.85 10.05
N ASP A 77 -12.68 3.35 8.88
CA ASP A 77 -13.64 3.29 7.78
C ASP A 77 -14.22 1.87 7.69
N ASN A 78 -15.53 1.77 7.43
CA ASN A 78 -16.24 0.54 7.06
C ASN A 78 -15.65 -0.16 5.80
N ASN A 79 -14.44 0.22 5.41
CA ASN A 79 -13.74 -0.22 4.20
C ASN A 79 -13.24 -1.66 4.30
N ILE A 80 -13.14 -2.24 5.51
CA ILE A 80 -12.69 -3.64 5.71
C ILE A 80 -13.68 -4.60 5.05
N CYS A 81 -14.99 -4.41 5.29
CA CYS A 81 -16.01 -5.22 4.65
C CYS A 81 -15.98 -5.06 3.13
N LEU A 82 -15.82 -3.82 2.66
CA LEU A 82 -15.67 -3.51 1.23
C LEU A 82 -14.41 -4.17 0.65
N GLY A 83 -13.28 -4.16 1.38
CA GLY A 83 -12.03 -4.79 1.00
C GLY A 83 -12.19 -6.29 0.76
N ASN A 84 -12.85 -6.99 1.69
CA ASN A 84 -13.12 -8.43 1.58
C ASN A 84 -14.07 -8.76 0.43
N ILE A 85 -15.09 -7.92 0.19
CA ILE A 85 -15.99 -8.07 -0.96
C ILE A 85 -15.24 -7.92 -2.28
N VAL A 86 -14.41 -6.88 -2.41
CA VAL A 86 -13.62 -6.66 -3.63
C VAL A 86 -12.61 -7.80 -3.85
N LEU A 87 -12.01 -8.33 -2.78
CA LEU A 87 -11.14 -9.51 -2.86
C LEU A 87 -11.90 -10.73 -3.39
N ALA A 88 -13.08 -11.02 -2.86
CA ALA A 88 -13.93 -12.12 -3.32
C ALA A 88 -14.31 -11.96 -4.79
N ILE A 89 -14.70 -10.75 -5.20
CA ILE A 89 -15.02 -10.43 -6.59
C ILE A 89 -13.79 -10.63 -7.49
N SER A 90 -12.60 -10.21 -7.06
CA SER A 90 -11.36 -10.39 -7.84
C SER A 90 -11.05 -11.88 -8.07
N LEU A 91 -11.22 -12.72 -7.06
CA LEU A 91 -11.05 -14.16 -7.18
C LEU A 91 -12.08 -14.79 -8.12
N LEU A 92 -13.34 -14.35 -8.07
CA LEU A 92 -14.38 -14.79 -9.00
C LEU A 92 -14.03 -14.46 -10.46
N PHE A 93 -13.48 -13.27 -10.73
CA PHE A 93 -13.03 -12.91 -12.08
C PHE A 93 -11.90 -13.82 -12.57
N ILE A 94 -10.93 -14.12 -11.74
CA ILE A 94 -9.82 -15.01 -12.08
C ILE A 94 -10.34 -16.42 -12.38
N LEU A 95 -11.23 -16.96 -11.54
CA LEU A 95 -11.83 -18.28 -11.72
C LEU A 95 -12.70 -18.34 -12.99
N ALA A 96 -13.53 -17.33 -13.23
CA ALA A 96 -14.36 -17.24 -14.41
C ALA A 96 -13.52 -17.19 -15.70
N GLY A 97 -12.42 -16.44 -15.69
CA GLY A 97 -11.47 -16.40 -16.80
C GLY A 97 -10.83 -17.76 -17.08
N GLY A 98 -10.43 -18.48 -16.02
CA GLY A 98 -9.91 -19.85 -16.14
C GLY A 98 -10.94 -20.83 -16.73
N ILE A 99 -12.17 -20.78 -16.26
CA ILE A 99 -13.26 -21.63 -16.77
C ILE A 99 -13.55 -21.32 -18.25
N LEU A 100 -13.67 -20.05 -18.62
CA LEU A 100 -13.91 -19.64 -20.01
C LEU A 100 -12.76 -20.04 -20.94
N PHE A 101 -11.52 -19.92 -20.46
CA PHE A 101 -10.35 -20.37 -21.22
C PHE A 101 -10.39 -21.89 -21.46
N LEU A 102 -10.65 -22.69 -20.42
CA LEU A 102 -10.77 -24.14 -20.54
C LEU A 102 -11.92 -24.55 -21.45
N TYR A 103 -13.07 -23.87 -21.34
CA TYR A 103 -14.20 -24.10 -22.21
C TYR A 103 -13.84 -23.87 -23.68
N ASN A 104 -13.21 -22.73 -23.98
CA ASN A 104 -12.76 -22.42 -25.35
C ASN A 104 -11.69 -23.40 -25.85
N LEU A 105 -10.81 -23.87 -25.00
CA LEU A 105 -9.75 -24.83 -25.35
C LEU A 105 -10.33 -26.21 -25.73
N ILE A 106 -11.37 -26.64 -25.02
CA ILE A 106 -11.94 -27.99 -25.20
C ILE A 106 -12.97 -28.04 -26.32
N TRP A 107 -13.79 -26.97 -26.46
CA TRP A 107 -14.98 -27.01 -27.30
C TRP A 107 -14.86 -26.17 -28.58
N CYS A 108 -13.91 -25.26 -28.67
CA CYS A 108 -13.68 -24.51 -29.90
C CYS A 108 -12.62 -25.22 -30.76
N GLU A 109 -12.99 -25.64 -31.97
CA GLU A 109 -12.03 -26.05 -32.98
C GLU A 109 -11.25 -24.80 -33.43
N ASN A 110 -9.99 -24.68 -32.96
CA ASN A 110 -9.14 -23.51 -33.22
C ASN A 110 -8.60 -23.50 -34.64
N GLU A 111 -9.47 -23.42 -35.63
CA GLU A 111 -9.07 -23.40 -37.06
C GLU A 111 -8.70 -21.99 -37.56
N SER A 112 -9.15 -20.94 -36.87
CA SER A 112 -8.93 -19.55 -37.27
C SER A 112 -8.04 -18.80 -36.25
N THR A 113 -7.21 -17.90 -36.76
CA THR A 113 -6.42 -16.94 -35.94
C THR A 113 -7.32 -16.13 -34.99
N ARG A 114 -8.57 -15.87 -35.40
CA ARG A 114 -9.57 -15.16 -34.58
C ARG A 114 -9.98 -15.98 -33.37
N ASP A 115 -10.11 -17.28 -33.49
CA ASP A 115 -10.53 -18.17 -32.41
C ASP A 115 -9.41 -18.34 -31.40
N ILE A 116 -8.16 -18.43 -31.84
CA ILE A 116 -6.98 -18.42 -30.99
C ILE A 116 -6.90 -17.14 -30.19
N LEU A 117 -7.09 -15.98 -30.83
CA LEU A 117 -7.06 -14.67 -30.18
C LEU A 117 -8.17 -14.57 -29.13
N THR A 118 -9.39 -14.99 -29.43
CA THR A 118 -10.53 -14.98 -28.50
C THR A 118 -10.24 -15.86 -27.28
N THR A 119 -9.68 -17.05 -27.49
CA THR A 119 -9.30 -17.98 -26.42
C THR A 119 -8.25 -17.36 -25.49
N VAL A 120 -7.22 -16.76 -26.02
CA VAL A 120 -6.18 -16.09 -25.24
C VAL A 120 -6.74 -14.88 -24.47
N LEU A 121 -7.57 -14.06 -25.10
CA LEU A 121 -8.17 -12.90 -24.46
C LEU A 121 -9.16 -13.30 -23.35
N SER A 122 -9.85 -14.43 -23.47
CA SER A 122 -10.77 -14.93 -22.44
C SER A 122 -10.05 -15.24 -21.11
N LEU A 123 -8.75 -15.53 -21.12
CA LEU A 123 -7.92 -15.70 -19.94
C LEU A 123 -7.32 -14.38 -19.47
N ILE A 124 -6.68 -13.66 -20.40
CA ILE A 124 -5.86 -12.48 -20.04
C ILE A 124 -6.73 -11.38 -19.43
N VAL A 125 -7.89 -11.06 -20.04
CA VAL A 125 -8.71 -9.93 -19.61
C VAL A 125 -9.26 -10.10 -18.18
N PRO A 126 -9.92 -11.22 -17.82
CA PRO A 126 -10.39 -11.42 -16.46
C PRO A 126 -9.26 -11.48 -15.41
N VAL A 127 -8.12 -12.09 -15.76
CA VAL A 127 -6.95 -12.14 -14.85
C VAL A 127 -6.40 -10.74 -14.60
N LEU A 128 -6.28 -9.91 -15.61
CA LEU A 128 -5.85 -8.52 -15.43
C LEU A 128 -6.83 -7.72 -14.57
N ILE A 129 -8.14 -7.85 -14.83
CA ILE A 129 -9.17 -7.18 -14.01
C ILE A 129 -9.06 -7.64 -12.56
N GLY A 130 -9.00 -8.94 -12.30
CA GLY A 130 -8.84 -9.49 -10.96
C GLY A 130 -7.57 -8.99 -10.26
N TYR A 131 -6.46 -8.95 -10.99
CA TYR A 131 -5.19 -8.42 -10.47
C TYR A 131 -5.29 -6.93 -10.08
N PHE A 132 -5.87 -6.08 -10.92
CA PHE A 132 -6.06 -4.66 -10.61
C PHE A 132 -6.98 -4.45 -9.40
N LEU A 133 -8.07 -5.21 -9.29
CA LEU A 133 -8.94 -5.18 -8.13
C LEU A 133 -8.19 -5.58 -6.85
N MET A 134 -7.40 -6.65 -6.89
CA MET A 134 -6.60 -7.11 -5.75
C MET A 134 -5.57 -6.05 -5.32
N MET A 135 -4.91 -5.40 -6.28
CA MET A 135 -3.96 -4.31 -5.98
C MET A 135 -4.63 -3.11 -5.33
N SER A 136 -5.87 -2.79 -5.70
CA SER A 136 -6.64 -1.67 -5.11
C SER A 136 -6.99 -1.90 -3.65
N VAL A 137 -7.14 -3.15 -3.21
CA VAL A 137 -7.48 -3.52 -1.82
C VAL A 137 -6.26 -3.68 -0.93
N ARG A 138 -5.08 -3.88 -1.51
CA ARG A 138 -3.83 -4.12 -0.77
C ARG A 138 -3.56 -3.10 0.36
N PRO A 139 -3.77 -1.77 0.18
CA PRO A 139 -3.59 -0.79 1.25
C PRO A 139 -4.49 -1.04 2.46
N ILE A 140 -5.74 -1.44 2.23
CA ILE A 140 -6.73 -1.71 3.27
C ILE A 140 -6.31 -2.92 4.09
N LEU A 141 -5.95 -4.03 3.42
CA LEU A 141 -5.54 -5.26 4.09
C LEU A 141 -4.25 -5.10 4.93
N VAL A 142 -3.31 -4.29 4.44
CA VAL A 142 -2.07 -4.01 5.19
C VAL A 142 -2.38 -3.17 6.43
N ALA A 143 -3.23 -2.15 6.30
CA ALA A 143 -3.63 -1.28 7.42
C ALA A 143 -4.41 -2.06 8.49
N GLU A 144 -5.34 -2.93 8.09
CA GLU A 144 -6.10 -3.81 8.99
C GLU A 144 -5.19 -4.71 9.83
N ARG A 145 -4.22 -5.38 9.19
CA ARG A 145 -3.24 -6.21 9.92
C ARG A 145 -2.44 -5.41 10.93
N MET A 146 -2.01 -4.19 10.55
CA MET A 146 -1.30 -3.30 11.49
C MET A 146 -2.17 -2.97 12.70
N GLU A 147 -3.45 -2.69 12.50
CA GLU A 147 -4.40 -2.38 13.58
C GLU A 147 -4.63 -3.59 14.50
N GLU A 148 -4.83 -4.78 13.93
CA GLU A 148 -4.98 -6.00 14.72
C GLU A 148 -3.76 -6.29 15.60
N ASP A 149 -2.55 -6.12 15.05
CA ASP A 149 -1.32 -6.38 15.78
C ASP A 149 -1.07 -5.34 16.87
N LEU A 150 -1.46 -4.09 16.67
CA LEU A 150 -1.47 -3.07 17.73
C LEU A 150 -2.44 -3.45 18.84
N LYS A 151 -3.69 -3.85 18.52
CA LYS A 151 -4.70 -4.28 19.50
C LYS A 151 -4.23 -5.48 20.32
N LYS A 152 -3.61 -6.49 19.69
CA LYS A 152 -3.05 -7.66 20.38
C LYS A 152 -1.95 -7.27 21.37
N LYS A 153 -1.07 -6.34 20.99
CA LYS A 153 0.02 -5.88 21.87
C LYS A 153 -0.52 -5.05 23.05
N CYS A 154 -1.50 -4.19 22.82
CA CYS A 154 -2.13 -3.46 23.91
C CYS A 154 -2.75 -4.40 24.94
N ASN A 155 -3.44 -5.47 24.50
CA ASN A 155 -4.05 -6.45 25.40
C ASN A 155 -3.00 -7.26 26.18
N ASN A 156 -1.90 -7.67 25.55
CA ASN A 156 -0.84 -8.43 26.21
C ASN A 156 -0.02 -7.61 27.22
N ASN A 157 -0.03 -6.29 27.13
CA ASN A 157 0.66 -5.40 28.09
C ASN A 157 -0.27 -5.00 29.26
N ALA A 158 -1.55 -5.38 29.21
CA ALA A 158 -2.53 -5.08 30.28
C ALA A 158 -2.73 -6.25 31.25
N GLU A 159 -2.15 -7.42 30.98
CA GLU A 159 -2.06 -8.58 31.88
C GLU A 159 -0.71 -8.56 32.63
#